data_11846587ac6d9c1e3bc779c7768e3a1d
#
_entry.id   11846587ac6d9c1e3bc779c7768e3a1d
#
_cell.length_a   1.000
_cell.length_b   1.000
_cell.length_c   1.000
_cell.angle_alpha   90.00
_cell.angle_beta   90.00
_cell.angle_gamma   90.00
#
_symmetry.space_group_name_H-M   'P 1'
#
loop_
_entity.id
_entity.type
_entity.pdbx_description
1 polymer ?
#
loop_
_entity_poly.entity_id
_entity_poly.type
_entity_poly.pdbx_seq_one_letter_code
_entity_poly.pdbx_strand_id
1 'polypeptide(L)'
;MPKVIFENKDTSVYLFTNIDEPNHSSKAMIRAALREYITRQPLDSCVKPITVHWNKSDSHTYCVIACSQKRVGVDIEYMRERPYEKLSKRWFDPAEVTDDMEIFYDIWCQKEAYTKWKKERLAKNIRKVVDKPMTPLKDLPDNVVGYLCI
;
A
#
# COMPACT_ATOMS: atom_id res chain seq x y z
N MET A 1 -9.23 12.22 -11.68
CA MET A 1 -9.69 10.81 -11.55
C MET A 1 -8.52 9.93 -11.11
N PRO A 2 -8.69 9.10 -10.12
CA PRO A 2 -7.65 8.16 -9.76
C PRO A 2 -7.49 7.08 -10.84
N LYS A 3 -6.27 6.60 -10.98
CA LYS A 3 -5.96 5.47 -11.87
C LYS A 3 -6.10 4.16 -11.08
N VAL A 4 -6.83 3.19 -11.62
CA VAL A 4 -6.86 1.84 -11.05
C VAL A 4 -5.56 1.13 -11.43
N ILE A 5 -4.80 0.67 -10.44
CA ILE A 5 -3.52 -0.02 -10.63
C ILE A 5 -3.55 -1.49 -10.19
N PHE A 6 -4.61 -1.89 -9.51
CA PHE A 6 -4.88 -3.29 -9.14
C PHE A 6 -6.39 -3.48 -9.01
N GLU A 7 -6.88 -4.61 -9.47
CA GLU A 7 -8.28 -5.00 -9.29
C GLU A 7 -8.41 -6.52 -9.26
N ASN A 8 -9.17 -7.01 -8.29
CA ASN A 8 -9.67 -8.38 -8.26
C ASN A 8 -11.13 -8.38 -7.80
N LYS A 9 -11.70 -9.54 -7.51
CA LYS A 9 -13.10 -9.66 -7.11
C LYS A 9 -13.50 -8.77 -5.93
N ASP A 10 -12.64 -8.65 -4.93
CA ASP A 10 -12.95 -8.02 -3.65
C ASP A 10 -12.19 -6.72 -3.41
N THR A 11 -11.12 -6.46 -4.14
CA THR A 11 -10.15 -5.40 -3.84
C THR A 11 -9.80 -4.58 -5.07
N SER A 12 -9.73 -3.27 -4.90
CA SER A 12 -9.20 -2.35 -5.91
C SER A 12 -8.20 -1.40 -5.27
N VAL A 13 -7.15 -1.06 -6.00
CA VAL A 13 -6.15 -0.06 -5.58
C VAL A 13 -6.13 1.09 -6.57
N TYR A 14 -6.24 2.30 -6.05
CA TYR A 14 -6.32 3.55 -6.78
C TYR A 14 -5.06 4.37 -6.56
N LEU A 15 -4.45 4.83 -7.64
CA LEU A 15 -3.30 5.72 -7.63
C LEU A 15 -3.74 7.17 -7.89
N PHE A 16 -3.31 8.06 -7.02
CA PHE A 16 -3.39 9.51 -7.16
C PHE A 16 -2.00 10.08 -7.37
N THR A 17 -1.86 11.02 -8.26
CA THR A 17 -0.59 11.72 -8.56
C THR A 17 -0.69 13.19 -8.19
N ASN A 18 0.45 13.87 -8.02
CA ASN A 18 0.52 15.30 -7.71
C ASN A 18 -0.29 15.67 -6.45
N ILE A 19 -0.16 14.87 -5.40
CA ILE A 19 -0.94 15.05 -4.15
C ILE A 19 -0.53 16.27 -3.33
N ASP A 20 0.57 16.92 -3.68
CA ASP A 20 1.03 18.19 -3.13
C ASP A 20 0.25 19.40 -3.66
N GLU A 21 -0.58 19.22 -4.69
CA GLU A 21 -1.48 20.27 -5.18
C GLU A 21 -2.63 20.54 -4.20
N PRO A 22 -3.11 21.81 -4.09
CA PRO A 22 -4.08 22.22 -3.07
C PRO A 22 -5.41 21.44 -3.05
N ASN A 23 -5.78 20.82 -4.16
CA ASN A 23 -7.07 20.12 -4.31
C ASN A 23 -7.02 18.64 -3.89
N HIS A 24 -5.85 18.14 -3.45
CA HIS A 24 -5.64 16.73 -3.11
C HIS A 24 -5.57 16.49 -1.59
N SER A 25 -6.60 16.86 -0.85
CA SER A 25 -6.67 16.47 0.56
C SER A 25 -6.85 14.96 0.72
N SER A 26 -6.27 14.39 1.78
CA SER A 26 -6.44 12.96 2.11
C SER A 26 -7.92 12.57 2.15
N LYS A 27 -8.75 13.40 2.75
CA LYS A 27 -10.20 13.18 2.86
C LYS A 27 -10.88 13.12 1.48
N ALA A 28 -10.51 14.02 0.57
CA ALA A 28 -11.05 14.03 -0.79
C ALA A 28 -10.62 12.79 -1.58
N MET A 29 -9.37 12.39 -1.48
CA MET A 29 -8.85 11.18 -2.14
C MET A 29 -9.51 9.91 -1.62
N ILE A 30 -9.66 9.76 -0.30
CA ILE A 30 -10.35 8.62 0.31
C ILE A 30 -11.80 8.54 -0.17
N ARG A 31 -12.51 9.65 -0.18
CA ARG A 31 -13.90 9.71 -0.68
C ARG A 31 -13.99 9.33 -2.15
N ALA A 32 -13.07 9.82 -2.99
CA ALA A 32 -13.06 9.50 -4.41
C ALA A 32 -12.80 8.01 -4.64
N ALA A 33 -11.84 7.42 -3.94
CA ALA A 33 -11.54 5.99 -4.04
C ALA A 33 -12.72 5.12 -3.59
N LEU A 34 -13.32 5.44 -2.44
CA LEU A 34 -14.48 4.70 -1.93
C LEU A 34 -15.68 4.80 -2.87
N ARG A 35 -15.95 5.98 -3.41
CA ARG A 35 -17.04 6.19 -4.38
C ARG A 35 -16.82 5.35 -5.63
N GLU A 36 -15.61 5.37 -6.19
CA GLU A 36 -15.27 4.59 -7.37
C GLU A 36 -15.40 3.08 -7.10
N TYR A 37 -14.89 2.64 -5.97
CA TYR A 37 -14.98 1.23 -5.54
C TYR A 37 -16.42 0.77 -5.40
N ILE A 38 -17.26 1.52 -4.70
CA ILE A 38 -18.67 1.18 -4.47
C ILE A 38 -19.45 1.15 -5.80
N THR A 39 -19.18 2.11 -6.69
CA THR A 39 -19.85 2.20 -7.99
C THR A 39 -19.52 0.99 -8.88
N ARG A 40 -18.35 0.41 -8.73
CA ARG A 40 -17.90 -0.77 -9.51
C ARG A 40 -18.41 -2.10 -8.95
N GLN A 41 -18.94 -2.13 -7.73
CA GLN A 41 -19.47 -3.36 -7.20
C GLN A 41 -20.72 -3.78 -7.98
N PRO A 42 -20.88 -5.08 -8.29
CA PRO A 42 -22.10 -5.55 -8.93
C PRO A 42 -23.31 -5.23 -8.04
N LEU A 43 -24.33 -4.64 -8.65
CA LEU A 43 -25.63 -4.45 -8.01
C LEU A 43 -26.28 -5.82 -7.89
N ASP A 44 -25.90 -6.57 -6.87
CA ASP A 44 -26.63 -7.76 -6.52
C ASP A 44 -27.85 -7.36 -5.68
N SER A 45 -29.01 -7.79 -6.10
CA SER A 45 -30.29 -7.45 -5.48
C SER A 45 -30.48 -8.03 -4.06
N CYS A 46 -29.57 -8.86 -3.61
CA CYS A 46 -29.51 -9.32 -2.22
C CYS A 46 -28.72 -8.32 -1.39
N VAL A 47 -29.44 -7.36 -0.85
CA VAL A 47 -28.92 -6.27 -0.02
C VAL A 47 -28.38 -6.82 1.31
N LYS A 48 -27.15 -7.35 1.30
CA LYS A 48 -26.35 -7.39 2.52
C LYS A 48 -25.51 -6.11 2.54
N PRO A 49 -25.48 -5.36 3.64
CA PRO A 49 -24.59 -4.21 3.75
C PRO A 49 -23.16 -4.67 3.54
N ILE A 50 -22.48 -4.07 2.54
CA ILE A 50 -21.08 -4.37 2.25
C ILE A 50 -20.24 -3.55 3.23
N THR A 51 -19.41 -4.23 4.01
CA THR A 51 -18.37 -3.55 4.79
C THR A 51 -17.19 -3.31 3.87
N VAL A 52 -16.80 -2.05 3.69
CA VAL A 52 -15.63 -1.68 2.92
C VAL A 52 -14.49 -1.32 3.88
N HIS A 53 -13.40 -2.05 3.77
CA HIS A 53 -12.14 -1.72 4.40
C HIS A 53 -11.30 -0.88 3.44
N TRP A 54 -10.56 0.08 3.95
CA TRP A 54 -9.63 0.85 3.15
C TRP A 54 -8.33 1.08 3.89
N ASN A 55 -7.27 1.29 3.14
CA ASN A 55 -5.96 1.64 3.66
C ASN A 55 -5.25 2.58 2.68
N LYS A 56 -4.43 3.48 3.19
CA LYS A 56 -3.77 4.53 2.42
C LYS A 56 -2.26 4.50 2.66
N SER A 57 -1.50 4.81 1.62
CA SER A 57 -0.07 5.11 1.73
C SER A 57 0.31 6.24 0.79
N ASP A 58 1.12 7.16 1.29
CA ASP A 58 1.68 8.27 0.49
C ASP A 58 3.20 8.21 0.51
N SER A 59 3.81 8.52 -0.61
CA SER A 59 5.24 8.73 -0.71
C SER A 59 5.54 9.70 -1.85
N HIS A 60 6.37 10.70 -1.58
CA HIS A 60 6.64 11.78 -2.53
C HIS A 60 5.35 12.50 -2.93
N THR A 61 5.05 12.62 -4.23
CA THR A 61 3.82 13.25 -4.76
C THR A 61 2.74 12.24 -5.14
N TYR A 62 2.85 11.02 -4.63
CA TYR A 62 1.97 9.90 -4.94
C TYR A 62 1.21 9.41 -3.71
N CYS A 63 -0.01 8.98 -3.93
CA CYS A 63 -0.83 8.32 -2.92
C CYS A 63 -1.53 7.12 -3.54
N VAL A 64 -1.57 6.02 -2.81
CA VAL A 64 -2.42 4.89 -3.15
C VAL A 64 -3.46 4.67 -2.06
N ILE A 65 -4.66 4.30 -2.48
CA ILE A 65 -5.73 3.90 -1.59
C ILE A 65 -6.25 2.55 -2.04
N ALA A 66 -6.15 1.56 -1.15
CA ALA A 66 -6.73 0.25 -1.35
C ALA A 66 -8.09 0.18 -0.70
N CYS A 67 -9.10 -0.29 -1.44
CA CYS A 67 -10.45 -0.55 -0.96
C CYS A 67 -10.77 -2.02 -1.14
N SER A 68 -11.36 -2.66 -0.12
CA SER A 68 -11.63 -4.09 -0.16
C SER A 68 -12.80 -4.46 0.75
N GLN A 69 -13.50 -5.54 0.40
CA GLN A 69 -14.45 -6.19 1.31
C GLN A 69 -13.74 -6.98 2.42
N LYS A 70 -12.44 -7.20 2.30
CA LYS A 70 -11.60 -7.90 3.27
C LYS A 70 -10.62 -6.91 3.92
N ARG A 71 -10.00 -7.36 5.01
CA ARG A 71 -8.88 -6.63 5.60
C ARG A 71 -7.79 -6.38 4.55
N VAL A 72 -7.26 -5.17 4.51
CA VAL A 72 -6.29 -4.76 3.51
C VAL A 72 -5.21 -3.87 4.13
N GLY A 73 -3.98 -4.04 3.67
CA GLY A 73 -2.86 -3.16 3.95
C GLY A 73 -2.12 -2.83 2.66
N VAL A 74 -1.70 -1.60 2.48
CA VAL A 74 -0.97 -1.15 1.30
C VAL A 74 0.16 -0.23 1.69
N ASP A 75 1.28 -0.36 1.00
CA ASP A 75 2.39 0.56 1.14
C ASP A 75 3.03 0.87 -0.19
N ILE A 76 3.45 2.13 -0.38
CA ILE A 76 4.29 2.57 -1.48
C ILE A 76 5.46 3.39 -0.95
N GLU A 77 6.60 3.29 -1.63
CA GLU A 77 7.78 4.09 -1.33
C GLU A 77 8.41 4.63 -2.60
N TYR A 78 8.74 5.92 -2.58
CA TYR A 78 9.61 6.52 -3.56
C TYR A 78 11.05 6.25 -3.17
N MET A 79 11.77 5.48 -4.00
CA MET A 79 13.12 5.03 -3.69
C MET A 79 14.13 6.19 -3.79
N ARG A 80 14.97 6.32 -2.78
CA ARG A 80 16.03 7.34 -2.68
C ARG A 80 17.32 6.71 -2.20
N GLU A 81 18.45 7.30 -2.57
CA GLU A 81 19.74 6.89 -2.02
C GLU A 81 19.80 7.06 -0.51
N ARG A 82 20.16 6.01 0.18
CA ARG A 82 20.34 5.94 1.64
C ARG A 82 21.42 4.92 2.01
N PRO A 83 21.95 4.96 3.23
CA PRO A 83 22.90 3.93 3.69
C PRO A 83 22.18 2.63 4.04
N TYR A 84 21.73 1.88 3.04
CA TYR A 84 20.85 0.71 3.18
C TYR A 84 21.43 -0.39 4.04
N GLU A 85 22.72 -0.68 3.92
CA GLU A 85 23.37 -1.71 4.77
C GLU A 85 23.26 -1.34 6.24
N LYS A 86 23.52 -0.10 6.60
CA LYS A 86 23.40 0.40 7.98
C LYS A 86 21.96 0.37 8.46
N LEU A 87 21.01 0.79 7.62
CA LEU A 87 19.60 0.82 7.98
C LEU A 87 19.03 -0.59 8.12
N SER A 88 19.35 -1.50 7.22
CA SER A 88 18.86 -2.89 7.29
C SER A 88 19.46 -3.64 8.47
N LYS A 89 20.73 -3.43 8.79
CA LYS A 89 21.35 -3.99 10.01
C LYS A 89 20.66 -3.51 11.28
N ARG A 90 20.22 -2.25 11.29
CA ARG A 90 19.54 -1.66 12.45
C ARG A 90 18.10 -2.13 12.62
N TRP A 91 17.36 -2.27 11.52
CA TRP A 91 15.91 -2.41 11.56
C TRP A 91 15.40 -3.80 11.18
N PHE A 92 16.07 -4.52 10.28
CA PHE A 92 15.58 -5.80 9.75
C PHE A 92 16.11 -7.01 10.52
N ASP A 93 15.57 -8.18 10.17
CA ASP A 93 16.17 -9.43 10.58
C ASP A 93 17.59 -9.56 9.99
N PRO A 94 18.56 -10.18 10.69
CA PRO A 94 19.91 -10.37 10.17
C PRO A 94 19.97 -11.03 8.79
N ALA A 95 19.02 -11.88 8.45
CA ALA A 95 18.93 -12.54 7.14
C ALA A 95 18.50 -11.59 6.01
N GLU A 96 18.01 -10.40 6.35
CA GLU A 96 17.49 -9.40 5.42
C GLU A 96 18.44 -8.20 5.24
N VAL A 97 19.65 -8.27 5.74
CA VAL A 97 20.65 -7.20 5.58
C VAL A 97 21.06 -7.09 4.12
N THR A 98 21.03 -5.88 3.59
CA THR A 98 21.32 -5.58 2.19
C THR A 98 21.89 -4.18 2.00
N ASP A 99 22.74 -4.00 1.01
CA ASP A 99 23.20 -2.70 0.52
C ASP A 99 22.46 -2.28 -0.77
N ASP A 100 21.60 -3.13 -1.30
CA ASP A 100 20.82 -2.91 -2.52
C ASP A 100 19.55 -2.11 -2.22
N MET A 101 19.35 -1.02 -2.97
CA MET A 101 18.20 -0.13 -2.82
C MET A 101 16.87 -0.84 -3.09
N GLU A 102 16.77 -1.57 -4.19
CA GLU A 102 15.51 -2.22 -4.57
C GLU A 102 15.13 -3.31 -3.56
N ILE A 103 16.09 -4.13 -3.14
CA ILE A 103 15.87 -5.17 -2.13
C ILE A 103 15.45 -4.56 -0.81
N PHE A 104 16.11 -3.47 -0.37
CA PHE A 104 15.74 -2.78 0.86
C PHE A 104 14.29 -2.30 0.84
N TYR A 105 13.88 -1.60 -0.22
CA TYR A 105 12.52 -1.06 -0.32
C TYR A 105 11.47 -2.15 -0.52
N ASP A 106 11.78 -3.23 -1.21
CA ASP A 106 10.90 -4.39 -1.31
C ASP A 106 10.59 -4.96 0.07
N ILE A 107 11.61 -5.15 0.88
CA ILE A 107 11.45 -5.65 2.26
C ILE A 107 10.69 -4.64 3.13
N TRP A 108 11.06 -3.38 3.06
CA TRP A 108 10.43 -2.30 3.83
C TRP A 108 8.94 -2.18 3.52
N CYS A 109 8.57 -2.08 2.25
CA CYS A 109 7.18 -1.96 1.81
C CYS A 109 6.34 -3.17 2.23
N GLN A 110 6.89 -4.38 2.14
CA GLN A 110 6.19 -5.59 2.57
C GLN A 110 5.92 -5.57 4.08
N LYS A 111 6.89 -5.16 4.89
CA LYS A 111 6.72 -5.03 6.34
C LYS A 111 5.67 -3.97 6.72
N GLU A 112 5.69 -2.84 6.03
CA GLU A 112 4.70 -1.77 6.24
C GLU A 112 3.30 -2.21 5.84
N ALA A 113 3.12 -2.79 4.66
CA ALA A 113 1.82 -3.27 4.19
C ALA A 113 1.26 -4.38 5.11
N TYR A 114 2.11 -5.30 5.54
CA TYR A 114 1.74 -6.34 6.49
C TYR A 114 1.32 -5.77 7.86
N THR A 115 2.08 -4.82 8.36
CA THR A 115 1.80 -4.14 9.63
C THR A 115 0.47 -3.41 9.60
N LYS A 116 0.18 -2.70 8.51
CA LYS A 116 -1.11 -2.04 8.29
C LYS A 116 -2.26 -3.05 8.19
N TRP A 117 -2.04 -4.16 7.48
CA TRP A 117 -3.02 -5.24 7.40
C TRP A 117 -3.34 -5.83 8.77
N LYS A 118 -2.34 -6.01 9.62
CA LYS A 118 -2.52 -6.48 11.00
C LYS A 118 -3.10 -5.43 11.94
N LYS A 119 -3.13 -4.16 11.54
CA LYS A 119 -3.49 -3.01 12.39
C LYS A 119 -2.59 -2.90 13.63
N GLU A 120 -1.31 -3.17 13.44
CA GLU A 120 -0.28 -3.10 14.49
C GLU A 120 0.67 -1.93 14.26
N ARG A 121 1.60 -1.73 15.18
CA ARG A 121 2.71 -0.79 15.02
C ARG A 121 3.86 -1.47 14.30
N LEU A 122 4.57 -0.74 13.44
CA LEU A 122 5.72 -1.25 12.69
C LEU A 122 6.80 -1.87 13.59
N ALA A 123 7.04 -1.30 14.76
CA ALA A 123 8.01 -1.81 15.72
C ALA A 123 7.81 -3.28 16.11
N LYS A 124 6.59 -3.81 16.01
CA LYS A 124 6.31 -5.23 16.26
C LYS A 124 6.78 -6.15 15.13
N ASN A 125 6.87 -5.65 13.92
CA ASN A 125 7.05 -6.48 12.72
C ASN A 125 8.35 -6.18 11.96
N ILE A 126 8.97 -5.02 12.20
CA ILE A 126 10.12 -4.58 11.41
C ILE A 126 11.31 -5.54 11.46
N ARG A 127 11.53 -6.19 12.61
CA ARG A 127 12.61 -7.17 12.81
C ARG A 127 12.23 -8.60 12.46
N LYS A 128 11.01 -8.83 12.03
CA LYS A 128 10.51 -10.17 11.66
C LYS A 128 10.51 -10.31 10.14
N VAL A 129 10.86 -11.48 9.67
CA VAL A 129 10.64 -11.85 8.28
C VAL A 129 9.13 -12.01 8.05
N VAL A 130 8.61 -11.33 7.04
CA VAL A 130 7.20 -11.45 6.66
C VAL A 130 7.03 -12.74 5.86
N ASP A 131 6.25 -13.65 6.39
CA ASP A 131 5.96 -14.96 5.79
C ASP A 131 4.64 -15.02 5.02
N LYS A 132 3.81 -13.96 5.14
CA LYS A 132 2.56 -13.85 4.39
C LYS A 132 2.84 -13.44 2.95
N PRO A 133 2.25 -14.12 1.95
CA PRO A 133 2.38 -13.69 0.56
C PRO A 133 1.85 -12.29 0.34
N MET A 134 2.64 -11.48 -0.36
CA MET A 134 2.33 -10.10 -0.73
C MET A 134 2.09 -9.99 -2.23
N THR A 135 1.21 -9.09 -2.63
CA THR A 135 0.98 -8.76 -4.03
C THR A 135 1.78 -7.52 -4.41
N PRO A 136 2.79 -7.62 -5.27
CA PRO A 136 3.49 -6.43 -5.77
C PRO A 136 2.54 -5.59 -6.61
N LEU A 137 2.53 -4.28 -6.40
CA LEU A 137 1.76 -3.34 -7.21
C LEU A 137 2.50 -3.07 -8.51
N LYS A 138 1.79 -3.19 -9.63
CA LYS A 138 2.26 -2.84 -10.97
C LYS A 138 1.73 -1.47 -11.38
N ASP A 139 2.18 -0.97 -12.51
CA ASP A 139 1.73 0.31 -13.07
C ASP A 139 1.95 1.51 -12.14
N LEU A 140 2.92 1.41 -11.24
CA LEU A 140 3.38 2.52 -10.42
C LEU A 140 4.31 3.45 -11.24
N PRO A 141 4.43 4.72 -10.83
CA PRO A 141 5.40 5.63 -11.43
C PRO A 141 6.84 5.13 -11.28
N ASP A 142 7.75 5.66 -12.10
CA ASP A 142 9.18 5.37 -12.00
C ASP A 142 9.70 5.64 -10.59
N ASN A 143 10.61 4.81 -10.12
CA ASN A 143 11.20 4.87 -8.78
C ASN A 143 10.22 4.67 -7.62
N VAL A 144 9.00 4.21 -7.87
CA VAL A 144 8.04 3.85 -6.84
C VAL A 144 7.87 2.34 -6.78
N VAL A 145 8.02 1.79 -5.60
CA VAL A 145 7.72 0.39 -5.29
C VAL A 145 6.51 0.33 -4.35
N GLY A 146 5.73 -0.72 -4.43
CA GLY A 146 4.58 -0.89 -3.56
C GLY A 146 4.10 -2.33 -3.47
N TYR A 147 3.46 -2.62 -2.35
CA TYR A 147 2.90 -3.93 -2.04
C TYR A 147 1.51 -3.82 -1.43
N LEU A 148 0.71 -4.81 -1.73
CA LEU A 148 -0.64 -5.01 -1.20
C LEU A 148 -0.67 -6.28 -0.37
N CYS A 149 -1.21 -6.18 0.83
CA CYS A 149 -1.49 -7.29 1.73
C CYS A 149 -3.01 -7.47 1.87
N ILE A 150 -3.50 -8.63 1.47
CA ILE A 150 -4.92 -9.00 1.50
C ILE A 150 -5.14 -10.41 2.01
#